data_7a3117920a6199d6f94dc66bacf4bdc0
#
_entry.id   7a3117920a6199d6f94dc66bacf4bdc0
#
_cell.length_a   1.000
_cell.length_b   1.000
_cell.length_c   1.000
_cell.angle_alpha   90.00
_cell.angle_beta   90.00
_cell.angle_gamma   90.00
#
_symmetry.space_group_name_H-M   'P 1'
#
loop_
_entity.id
_entity.type
_entity.pdbx_description
1 polymer ?
#
loop_
_entity_poly.entity_id
_entity_poly.type
_entity_poly.pdbx_seq_one_letter_code
_entity_poly.pdbx_strand_id
1 'polypeptide(L)'
;VSTRAVYSSSPNDYKYTNHDKKINIYDEEKNIIGQYHPKERNRSGSFKDLHLLQEVYYNTLKGDRFGLNAWYINSNRELPMLTTDYGDATDFENRQREQTFRSVLSWDHIKSNWKLGVKGGYIHTWMAYDYKREVAPDNWASMTRSRSKVNTFYGQAEGEYSPTKRWFFTANVSAHQHLVRSEDKNIILQDGGKAIVGYDKGRVELSGSVSAKWQPIDRLGMSVVLREEMYGSEWAPLISAFFIDGIISPKGNVMLKASVSRNYRFPTLNDLYFLPGGNPNLRNEHGFSYDAGVSFEVGKENAYKLSGGANWFDSYIDDWII
;
A
#
# COMPACT_ATOMS: atom_id res chain seq x y z
N VAL A 1 7.24 6.43 27.53
CA VAL A 1 7.08 7.57 26.63
C VAL A 1 8.24 7.59 25.66
N SER A 2 7.98 7.78 24.38
CA SER A 2 9.00 7.91 23.33
C SER A 2 8.64 9.07 22.42
N THR A 3 9.63 9.94 22.12
CA THR A 3 9.49 11.04 21.17
C THR A 3 10.57 10.88 20.13
N ARG A 4 10.19 10.93 18.84
CA ARG A 4 11.13 10.87 17.72
C ARG A 4 10.84 12.00 16.75
N ALA A 5 11.90 12.69 16.33
CA ALA A 5 11.87 13.70 15.28
C ALA A 5 12.90 13.30 14.23
N VAL A 6 12.47 13.21 12.98
CA VAL A 6 13.35 12.90 11.86
C VAL A 6 13.15 13.96 10.79
N TYR A 7 14.23 14.57 10.36
CA TYR A 7 14.25 15.45 9.19
C TYR A 7 15.21 14.88 8.16
N SER A 8 14.76 14.79 6.94
CA SER A 8 15.60 14.38 5.81
C SER A 8 15.39 15.29 4.61
N SER A 9 16.46 15.58 3.90
CA SER A 9 16.40 16.38 2.67
C SER A 9 17.52 16.00 1.74
N SER A 10 17.24 16.06 0.45
CA SER A 10 18.25 15.89 -0.59
C SER A 10 17.86 16.68 -1.83
N PRO A 11 18.79 17.30 -2.53
CA PRO A 11 18.55 17.86 -3.85
C PRO A 11 18.39 16.78 -4.92
N ASN A 12 18.90 15.55 -4.70
CA ASN A 12 18.90 14.43 -5.65
C ASN A 12 19.35 14.81 -7.07
N ASP A 13 20.34 15.71 -7.19
CA ASP A 13 20.86 16.25 -8.44
C ASP A 13 22.08 15.49 -8.97
N TYR A 14 22.17 14.19 -8.69
CA TYR A 14 23.30 13.36 -9.09
C TYR A 14 23.48 13.28 -10.61
N LYS A 15 24.72 13.07 -11.02
CA LYS A 15 25.06 12.84 -12.44
C LYS A 15 24.84 11.37 -12.79
N TYR A 16 24.30 11.14 -13.99
CA TYR A 16 24.13 9.80 -14.53
C TYR A 16 24.36 9.78 -16.04
N THR A 17 24.62 8.60 -16.61
CA THR A 17 24.68 8.41 -18.06
C THR A 17 23.26 8.09 -18.54
N ASN A 18 22.71 8.92 -19.43
CA ASN A 18 21.38 8.69 -19.97
C ASN A 18 21.46 7.67 -21.11
N HIS A 19 21.13 6.41 -20.81
CA HIS A 19 21.16 5.31 -21.78
C HIS A 19 20.01 5.35 -22.79
N ASP A 20 18.96 6.12 -22.52
CA ASP A 20 17.81 6.28 -23.42
C ASP A 20 18.05 7.32 -24.51
N LYS A 21 19.04 8.20 -24.29
CA LYS A 21 19.44 9.26 -25.23
C LYS A 21 20.75 8.92 -25.93
N LYS A 22 20.76 9.04 -27.26
CA LYS A 22 21.95 8.91 -28.08
C LYS A 22 22.22 10.23 -28.78
N ILE A 23 23.47 10.70 -28.70
CA ILE A 23 23.95 11.89 -29.40
C ILE A 23 24.89 11.44 -30.50
N ASN A 24 24.62 11.87 -31.72
CA ASN A 24 25.47 11.58 -32.87
C ASN A 24 26.75 12.44 -32.81
N ILE A 25 27.89 11.82 -33.15
CA ILE A 25 29.17 12.48 -33.40
C ILE A 25 29.29 12.63 -34.93
N TYR A 26 29.57 13.83 -35.38
CA TYR A 26 29.70 14.16 -36.81
C TYR A 26 31.15 14.49 -37.14
N ASP A 27 31.57 14.15 -38.36
CA ASP A 27 32.82 14.66 -38.94
C ASP A 27 32.64 16.07 -39.53
N GLU A 28 33.72 16.63 -40.14
CA GLU A 28 33.70 17.95 -40.75
C GLU A 28 32.73 18.03 -41.95
N GLU A 29 32.42 16.88 -42.56
CA GLU A 29 31.52 16.74 -43.71
C GLU A 29 30.07 16.46 -43.29
N LYS A 30 29.76 16.48 -41.97
CA LYS A 30 28.47 16.21 -41.35
C LYS A 30 28.01 14.75 -41.47
N ASN A 31 28.89 13.79 -41.73
CA ASN A 31 28.57 12.37 -41.66
C ASN A 31 28.61 11.89 -40.20
N ILE A 32 27.71 10.96 -39.84
CA ILE A 32 27.71 10.37 -38.49
C ILE A 32 28.87 9.38 -38.40
N ILE A 33 29.86 9.67 -37.55
CA ILE A 33 31.03 8.82 -37.31
C ILE A 33 30.96 8.02 -36.01
N GLY A 34 29.95 8.30 -35.17
CA GLY A 34 29.73 7.56 -33.92
C GLY A 34 28.51 8.08 -33.13
N GLN A 35 28.25 7.39 -32.03
CA GLN A 35 27.20 7.79 -31.10
C GLN A 35 27.68 7.60 -29.67
N TYR A 36 27.21 8.44 -28.74
CA TYR A 36 27.46 8.27 -27.32
C TYR A 36 26.22 8.59 -26.50
N HIS A 37 26.18 8.06 -25.26
CA HIS A 37 25.17 8.39 -24.26
C HIS A 37 25.64 9.58 -23.43
N PRO A 38 24.89 10.70 -23.38
CA PRO A 38 25.29 11.88 -22.66
C PRO A 38 25.28 11.66 -21.14
N LYS A 39 26.16 12.37 -20.44
CA LYS A 39 26.08 12.54 -19.00
C LYS A 39 25.16 13.71 -18.69
N GLU A 40 24.13 13.43 -17.93
CA GLU A 40 23.11 14.41 -17.51
C GLU A 40 23.07 14.49 -15.98
N ARG A 41 22.40 15.51 -15.45
CA ARG A 41 22.03 15.60 -14.04
C ARG A 41 20.57 15.24 -13.87
N ASN A 42 20.28 14.48 -12.80
CA ASN A 42 18.90 14.28 -12.39
C ASN A 42 18.25 15.64 -12.09
N ARG A 43 17.05 15.85 -12.57
CA ARG A 43 16.27 17.08 -12.39
C ARG A 43 14.99 16.74 -11.64
N SER A 44 14.49 17.71 -10.87
CA SER A 44 13.20 17.60 -10.20
C SER A 44 13.08 16.36 -9.30
N GLY A 45 14.15 16.05 -8.56
CA GLY A 45 14.17 14.94 -7.61
C GLY A 45 14.32 15.38 -6.16
N SER A 46 14.32 16.68 -5.88
CA SER A 46 14.55 17.18 -4.52
C SER A 46 13.41 16.82 -3.57
N PHE A 47 13.75 16.58 -2.31
CA PHE A 47 12.77 16.37 -1.27
C PHE A 47 13.16 16.98 0.07
N LYS A 48 12.14 17.25 0.89
CA LYS A 48 12.26 17.65 2.30
C LYS A 48 11.14 16.97 3.07
N ASP A 49 11.50 16.14 4.03
CA ASP A 49 10.56 15.37 4.85
C ASP A 49 10.80 15.64 6.34
N LEU A 50 9.75 15.95 7.07
CA LEU A 50 9.73 16.06 8.52
C LEU A 50 8.76 15.05 9.09
N HIS A 51 9.22 14.24 10.03
CA HIS A 51 8.41 13.29 10.77
C HIS A 51 8.54 13.56 12.27
N LEU A 52 7.40 13.69 12.95
CA LEU A 52 7.32 13.82 14.39
C LEU A 52 6.45 12.68 14.92
N LEU A 53 6.98 11.84 15.79
CA LEU A 53 6.28 10.72 16.39
C LEU A 53 6.33 10.86 17.91
N GLN A 54 5.15 10.81 18.54
CA GLN A 54 4.98 10.75 19.97
C GLN A 54 4.26 9.46 20.34
N GLU A 55 4.83 8.72 21.30
CA GLU A 55 4.26 7.48 21.79
C GLU A 55 4.20 7.52 23.32
N VAL A 56 3.07 7.13 23.87
CA VAL A 56 2.86 7.03 25.33
C VAL A 56 2.23 5.67 25.59
N TYR A 57 2.82 4.89 26.48
CA TYR A 57 2.30 3.59 26.90
C TYR A 57 2.18 3.55 28.42
N TYR A 58 1.10 2.91 28.87
CA TYR A 58 0.86 2.62 30.26
C TYR A 58 0.46 1.15 30.42
N ASN A 59 1.23 0.41 31.21
CA ASN A 59 0.99 -0.99 31.50
C ASN A 59 0.49 -1.14 32.95
N THR A 60 -0.56 -1.92 33.14
CA THR A 60 -1.05 -2.27 34.47
C THR A 60 -0.47 -3.60 34.94
N LEU A 61 -0.48 -3.83 36.25
CA LEU A 61 -0.09 -5.12 36.84
C LEU A 61 -1.10 -6.25 36.51
N LYS A 62 -2.29 -5.91 36.01
CA LYS A 62 -3.36 -6.85 35.67
C LYS A 62 -3.32 -7.34 34.22
N GLY A 63 -2.30 -6.94 33.46
CA GLY A 63 -2.14 -7.35 32.05
C GLY A 63 -2.78 -6.42 31.03
N ASP A 64 -3.20 -5.22 31.46
CA ASP A 64 -3.69 -4.20 30.52
C ASP A 64 -2.55 -3.32 30.03
N ARG A 65 -2.58 -3.00 28.77
CA ARG A 65 -1.69 -2.03 28.14
C ARG A 65 -2.53 -0.98 27.41
N PHE A 66 -2.34 0.27 27.76
CA PHE A 66 -2.92 1.42 27.06
C PHE A 66 -1.83 2.10 26.23
N GLY A 67 -2.17 2.51 25.03
CA GLY A 67 -1.26 3.21 24.12
C GLY A 67 -1.92 4.43 23.51
N LEU A 68 -1.16 5.53 23.41
CA LEU A 68 -1.48 6.70 22.61
C LEU A 68 -0.31 6.96 21.68
N ASN A 69 -0.56 6.94 20.38
CA ASN A 69 0.44 7.25 19.38
C ASN A 69 -0.07 8.40 18.52
N ALA A 70 0.78 9.39 18.28
CA ALA A 70 0.50 10.50 17.36
C ALA A 70 1.68 10.69 16.42
N TRP A 71 1.42 10.76 15.13
CA TRP A 71 2.42 10.91 14.10
C TRP A 71 2.04 12.02 13.14
N TYR A 72 2.93 13.01 12.99
CA TYR A 72 2.82 14.06 12.00
C TYR A 72 3.91 13.91 10.94
N ILE A 73 3.50 14.03 9.68
CA ILE A 73 4.37 13.98 8.50
C ILE A 73 4.14 15.26 7.71
N ASN A 74 5.24 15.91 7.30
CA ASN A 74 5.21 17.00 6.33
C ASN A 74 6.26 16.72 5.26
N SER A 75 5.80 16.46 4.05
CA SER A 75 6.62 16.07 2.90
C SER A 75 6.44 17.08 1.77
N ASN A 76 7.55 17.52 1.20
CA ASN A 76 7.59 18.34 0.00
C ASN A 76 8.63 17.75 -0.93
N ARG A 77 8.18 17.23 -2.06
CA ARG A 77 9.05 16.53 -3.02
C ARG A 77 8.76 16.94 -4.45
N GLU A 78 9.81 17.03 -5.21
CA GLU A 78 9.73 17.05 -6.67
C GLU A 78 9.65 15.61 -7.17
N LEU A 79 8.89 15.40 -8.25
CA LEU A 79 8.72 14.10 -8.88
C LEU A 79 9.44 14.11 -10.21
N PRO A 80 10.52 13.30 -10.38
CA PRO A 80 11.21 13.21 -11.65
C PRO A 80 10.28 12.60 -12.71
N MET A 81 10.37 13.10 -13.92
CA MET A 81 9.71 12.49 -15.08
C MET A 81 10.61 11.41 -15.69
N LEU A 82 10.06 10.56 -16.53
CA LEU A 82 10.85 9.63 -17.33
C LEU A 82 11.78 10.41 -18.26
N THR A 83 12.97 9.89 -18.51
CA THR A 83 14.00 10.54 -19.35
C THR A 83 13.52 10.80 -20.77
N THR A 84 12.61 9.97 -21.28
CA THR A 84 11.94 10.13 -22.59
C THR A 84 11.02 11.36 -22.66
N ASP A 85 10.55 11.85 -21.51
CA ASP A 85 9.61 12.97 -21.43
C ASP A 85 10.30 14.32 -21.33
N TYR A 86 11.64 14.31 -21.18
CA TYR A 86 12.45 15.53 -21.13
C TYR A 86 12.68 16.18 -22.50
N GLY A 87 11.89 15.94 -23.51
CA GLY A 87 12.00 16.56 -24.85
C GLY A 87 12.98 17.73 -25.00
N ASP A 88 13.22 18.19 -26.18
CA ASP A 88 14.34 19.09 -26.50
C ASP A 88 14.27 20.51 -25.89
N ALA A 89 13.87 20.77 -24.70
CA ALA A 89 14.10 22.10 -24.10
C ALA A 89 12.97 22.77 -23.29
N THR A 90 12.06 22.06 -22.76
CA THR A 90 11.15 22.76 -21.85
C THR A 90 11.39 22.36 -20.40
N ASP A 91 11.67 23.32 -19.57
CA ASP A 91 11.74 23.11 -18.13
C ASP A 91 10.34 22.79 -17.61
N PHE A 92 10.28 21.98 -16.54
CA PHE A 92 9.03 21.63 -15.88
C PHE A 92 9.20 21.70 -14.36
N GLU A 93 8.10 21.96 -13.67
CA GLU A 93 7.98 21.84 -12.23
C GLU A 93 6.93 20.77 -11.93
N ASN A 94 7.36 19.67 -11.32
CA ASN A 94 6.49 18.58 -10.93
C ASN A 94 6.66 18.35 -9.42
N ARG A 95 5.69 18.82 -8.63
CA ARG A 95 5.84 18.91 -7.17
C ARG A 95 4.64 18.35 -6.44
N GLN A 96 4.92 17.51 -5.45
CA GLN A 96 3.95 17.02 -4.49
C GLN A 96 4.26 17.53 -3.09
N ARG A 97 3.23 18.03 -2.40
CA ARG A 97 3.26 18.40 -0.99
C ARG A 97 2.23 17.60 -0.24
N GLU A 98 2.61 17.06 0.89
CA GLU A 98 1.75 16.24 1.73
C GLU A 98 1.90 16.64 3.19
N GLN A 99 0.79 16.73 3.89
CA GLN A 99 0.73 16.84 5.35
C GLN A 99 -0.21 15.76 5.86
N THR A 100 0.30 14.89 6.72
CA THR A 100 -0.49 13.81 7.30
C THR A 100 -0.36 13.84 8.81
N PHE A 101 -1.50 13.82 9.50
CA PHE A 101 -1.60 13.60 10.93
C PHE A 101 -2.32 12.29 11.19
N ARG A 102 -1.75 11.46 12.06
CA ARG A 102 -2.33 10.19 12.50
C ARG A 102 -2.33 10.13 14.01
N SER A 103 -3.42 9.66 14.59
CA SER A 103 -3.49 9.38 16.03
C SER A 103 -4.21 8.07 16.26
N VAL A 104 -3.73 7.30 17.24
CA VAL A 104 -4.27 6.00 17.63
C VAL A 104 -4.31 5.89 19.14
N LEU A 105 -5.47 5.53 19.67
CA LEU A 105 -5.63 5.03 21.03
C LEU A 105 -5.77 3.52 20.95
N SER A 106 -5.07 2.81 21.81
CA SER A 106 -5.14 1.35 21.91
C SER A 106 -5.27 0.88 23.33
N TRP A 107 -5.95 -0.23 23.50
CA TRP A 107 -6.01 -1.01 24.73
C TRP A 107 -5.84 -2.47 24.40
N ASP A 108 -4.92 -3.15 25.05
CA ASP A 108 -4.69 -4.58 24.99
C ASP A 108 -4.84 -5.18 26.38
N HIS A 109 -5.50 -6.32 26.46
CA HIS A 109 -5.56 -7.15 27.65
C HIS A 109 -5.08 -8.56 27.32
N ILE A 110 -4.08 -9.05 28.06
CA ILE A 110 -3.43 -10.33 27.80
C ILE A 110 -3.56 -11.23 29.01
N LYS A 111 -4.06 -12.44 28.81
CA LYS A 111 -4.04 -13.55 29.75
C LYS A 111 -3.35 -14.77 29.12
N SER A 112 -3.18 -15.83 29.93
CA SER A 112 -2.43 -17.01 29.51
C SER A 112 -2.96 -17.69 28.23
N ASN A 113 -4.27 -17.66 27.99
CA ASN A 113 -4.92 -18.35 26.90
C ASN A 113 -5.81 -17.49 26.00
N TRP A 114 -5.89 -16.19 26.25
CA TRP A 114 -6.59 -15.25 25.39
C TRP A 114 -5.98 -13.84 25.44
N LYS A 115 -6.18 -13.14 24.37
CA LYS A 115 -5.81 -11.73 24.21
C LYS A 115 -7.00 -10.99 23.59
N LEU A 116 -7.26 -9.79 24.08
CA LEU A 116 -8.22 -8.85 23.49
C LEU A 116 -7.49 -7.53 23.24
N GLY A 117 -7.62 -7.01 22.03
CA GLY A 117 -7.11 -5.71 21.64
C GLY A 117 -8.23 -4.84 21.08
N VAL A 118 -8.25 -3.58 21.45
CA VAL A 118 -9.16 -2.57 20.87
C VAL A 118 -8.35 -1.34 20.52
N LYS A 119 -8.55 -0.81 19.33
CA LYS A 119 -7.93 0.44 18.91
C LYS A 119 -8.89 1.30 18.13
N GLY A 120 -8.76 2.61 18.28
CA GLY A 120 -9.46 3.59 17.50
C GLY A 120 -8.54 4.72 17.12
N GLY A 121 -8.75 5.31 15.96
CA GLY A 121 -7.85 6.33 15.48
C GLY A 121 -8.46 7.26 14.46
N TYR A 122 -7.68 8.29 14.17
CA TYR A 122 -8.00 9.33 13.21
C TYR A 122 -6.79 9.59 12.31
N ILE A 123 -7.05 9.73 11.01
CA ILE A 123 -6.05 10.10 10.01
C ILE A 123 -6.60 11.31 9.25
N HIS A 124 -5.78 12.35 9.17
CA HIS A 124 -5.99 13.49 8.29
C HIS A 124 -4.84 13.57 7.30
N THR A 125 -5.15 13.57 6.01
CA THR A 125 -4.17 13.80 4.95
C THR A 125 -4.61 14.96 4.08
N TRP A 126 -3.73 15.93 3.90
CA TRP A 126 -3.82 16.95 2.88
C TRP A 126 -2.71 16.76 1.87
N MET A 127 -3.05 16.74 0.58
CA MET A 127 -2.10 16.57 -0.51
C MET A 127 -2.35 17.64 -1.57
N ALA A 128 -1.25 18.19 -2.10
CA ALA A 128 -1.24 19.09 -3.23
C ALA A 128 -0.25 18.56 -4.27
N TYR A 129 -0.72 18.45 -5.49
CA TYR A 129 0.10 18.11 -6.64
C TYR A 129 0.01 19.23 -7.67
N ASP A 130 1.16 19.75 -8.10
CA ASP A 130 1.30 20.81 -9.08
C ASP A 130 2.25 20.33 -10.18
N TYR A 131 1.76 20.28 -11.42
CA TYR A 131 2.56 20.06 -12.62
C TYR A 131 2.46 21.26 -13.53
N LYS A 132 3.60 21.89 -13.82
CA LYS A 132 3.72 23.02 -14.73
C LYS A 132 4.77 22.72 -15.77
N ARG A 133 4.60 23.26 -16.95
CA ARG A 133 5.54 23.17 -18.05
C ARG A 133 5.83 24.58 -18.59
N GLU A 134 7.09 24.86 -18.86
CA GLU A 134 7.46 26.05 -19.58
C GLU A 134 7.05 25.90 -21.06
N VAL A 135 6.24 26.80 -21.56
CA VAL A 135 5.73 26.77 -22.95
C VAL A 135 6.41 27.79 -23.85
N ALA A 136 7.08 28.78 -23.26
CA ALA A 136 7.95 29.75 -23.88
C ALA A 136 8.90 30.29 -22.80
N PRO A 137 10.04 30.91 -23.13
CA PRO A 137 10.96 31.47 -22.14
C PRO A 137 10.24 32.31 -21.09
N ASP A 138 10.41 31.96 -19.81
CA ASP A 138 9.76 32.54 -18.64
C ASP A 138 8.22 32.48 -18.62
N ASN A 139 7.59 31.73 -19.54
CA ASN A 139 6.15 31.56 -19.61
C ASN A 139 5.74 30.12 -19.24
N TRP A 140 5.08 29.97 -18.09
CA TRP A 140 4.72 28.69 -17.49
C TRP A 140 3.22 28.39 -17.61
N ALA A 141 2.90 27.26 -18.21
CA ALA A 141 1.55 26.71 -18.22
C ALA A 141 1.35 25.74 -17.07
N SER A 142 0.28 25.90 -16.31
CA SER A 142 -0.14 24.94 -15.29
C SER A 142 -0.92 23.81 -15.97
N MET A 143 -0.33 22.62 -16.01
CA MET A 143 -0.93 21.44 -16.65
C MET A 143 -1.86 20.70 -15.69
N THR A 144 -1.46 20.58 -14.42
CA THR A 144 -2.25 19.92 -13.37
C THR A 144 -2.11 20.68 -12.07
N ARG A 145 -3.22 20.87 -11.37
CA ARG A 145 -3.28 21.49 -10.05
C ARG A 145 -4.29 20.79 -9.16
N SER A 146 -3.88 19.63 -8.65
CA SER A 146 -4.74 18.79 -7.81
C SER A 146 -4.58 19.09 -6.34
N ARG A 147 -5.68 19.02 -5.61
CA ARG A 147 -5.76 19.19 -4.16
C ARG A 147 -6.65 18.08 -3.60
N SER A 148 -6.16 17.39 -2.59
CA SER A 148 -6.92 16.34 -1.93
C SER A 148 -6.90 16.50 -0.43
N LYS A 149 -8.03 16.21 0.21
CA LYS A 149 -8.18 16.11 1.66
C LYS A 149 -8.87 14.79 1.98
N VAL A 150 -8.28 14.03 2.87
CA VAL A 150 -8.85 12.76 3.34
C VAL A 150 -8.91 12.81 4.86
N ASN A 151 -10.08 12.50 5.41
CA ASN A 151 -10.26 12.25 6.83
C ASN A 151 -10.74 10.81 6.98
N THR A 152 -10.06 10.04 7.81
CA THR A 152 -10.45 8.67 8.12
C THR A 152 -10.57 8.51 9.62
N PHE A 153 -11.75 8.08 10.07
CA PHE A 153 -11.98 7.59 11.43
C PHE A 153 -12.04 6.07 11.37
N TYR A 154 -11.42 5.40 12.30
CA TYR A 154 -11.48 3.95 12.35
C TYR A 154 -11.51 3.40 13.77
N GLY A 155 -12.14 2.24 13.90
CA GLY A 155 -12.14 1.42 15.09
C GLY A 155 -11.89 -0.02 14.72
N GLN A 156 -11.17 -0.75 15.56
CA GLN A 156 -10.90 -2.18 15.39
C GLN A 156 -10.89 -2.86 16.76
N ALA A 157 -11.48 -4.05 16.80
CA ALA A 157 -11.36 -4.97 17.93
C ALA A 157 -10.84 -6.31 17.42
N GLU A 158 -9.89 -6.89 18.13
CA GLU A 158 -9.33 -8.20 17.81
C GLU A 158 -9.29 -9.08 19.07
N GLY A 159 -9.60 -10.35 18.89
CA GLY A 159 -9.55 -11.35 19.95
C GLY A 159 -8.78 -12.58 19.49
N GLU A 160 -7.96 -13.12 20.38
CA GLU A 160 -7.23 -14.37 20.19
C GLU A 160 -7.58 -15.30 21.34
N TYR A 161 -7.82 -16.58 21.07
CA TYR A 161 -8.15 -17.58 22.09
C TYR A 161 -7.52 -18.91 21.76
N SER A 162 -6.76 -19.45 22.72
CA SER A 162 -6.05 -20.73 22.62
C SER A 162 -6.50 -21.64 23.75
N PRO A 163 -7.66 -22.34 23.64
CA PRO A 163 -8.15 -23.24 24.70
C PRO A 163 -7.21 -24.40 24.99
N THR A 164 -6.46 -24.84 23.97
CA THR A 164 -5.48 -25.92 24.09
C THR A 164 -4.28 -25.61 23.19
N LYS A 165 -3.21 -26.37 23.29
CA LYS A 165 -2.04 -26.28 22.38
C LYS A 165 -2.39 -26.62 20.93
N ARG A 166 -3.54 -27.22 20.66
CA ARG A 166 -3.97 -27.71 19.33
C ARG A 166 -4.98 -26.80 18.64
N TRP A 167 -5.60 -25.89 19.36
CA TRP A 167 -6.60 -24.98 18.83
C TRP A 167 -6.23 -23.53 19.07
N PHE A 168 -6.32 -22.77 18.00
CA PHE A 168 -6.13 -21.33 18.05
C PHE A 168 -7.24 -20.64 17.25
N PHE A 169 -7.97 -19.74 17.88
CA PHE A 169 -9.05 -18.96 17.30
C PHE A 169 -8.67 -17.49 17.26
N THR A 170 -9.04 -16.80 16.18
CA THR A 170 -8.99 -15.34 16.10
C THR A 170 -10.33 -14.80 15.65
N ALA A 171 -10.68 -13.63 16.14
CA ALA A 171 -11.79 -12.83 15.64
C ALA A 171 -11.32 -11.38 15.48
N ASN A 172 -11.74 -10.74 14.41
CA ASN A 172 -11.46 -9.34 14.16
C ASN A 172 -12.70 -8.64 13.63
N VAL A 173 -12.95 -7.43 14.11
CA VAL A 173 -14.00 -6.55 13.59
C VAL A 173 -13.39 -5.18 13.40
N SER A 174 -13.60 -4.56 12.26
CA SER A 174 -13.15 -3.20 11.99
C SER A 174 -14.22 -2.36 11.31
N ALA A 175 -14.22 -1.08 11.60
CA ALA A 175 -15.06 -0.08 10.96
C ALA A 175 -14.20 1.12 10.56
N HIS A 176 -14.39 1.62 9.35
CA HIS A 176 -13.75 2.79 8.81
C HIS A 176 -14.78 3.76 8.23
N GLN A 177 -14.60 5.04 8.48
CA GLN A 177 -15.34 6.11 7.83
C GLN A 177 -14.34 6.98 7.07
N HIS A 178 -14.41 6.96 5.76
CA HIS A 178 -13.60 7.79 4.88
C HIS A 178 -14.43 8.99 4.40
N LEU A 179 -13.84 10.19 4.49
CA LEU A 179 -14.37 11.43 3.93
C LEU A 179 -13.29 11.99 3.01
N VAL A 180 -13.54 11.95 1.72
CA VAL A 180 -12.56 12.29 0.68
C VAL A 180 -13.08 13.44 -0.16
N ARG A 181 -12.30 14.52 -0.23
CA ARG A 181 -12.49 15.61 -1.17
C ARG A 181 -11.27 15.75 -2.05
N SER A 182 -11.45 15.59 -3.37
CA SER A 182 -10.40 15.72 -4.37
C SER A 182 -10.85 16.71 -5.45
N GLU A 183 -9.98 17.64 -5.82
CA GLU A 183 -10.25 18.69 -6.81
C GLU A 183 -9.07 18.80 -7.78
N ASP A 184 -9.33 18.88 -9.08
CA ASP A 184 -8.38 19.38 -10.08
C ASP A 184 -8.86 20.72 -10.61
N LYS A 185 -8.01 21.76 -10.52
CA LYS A 185 -8.37 23.15 -10.83
C LYS A 185 -8.03 23.56 -12.26
N ASN A 186 -7.41 22.69 -13.03
CA ASN A 186 -6.91 23.00 -14.37
C ASN A 186 -7.63 22.25 -15.49
N ILE A 187 -8.62 21.44 -15.18
CA ILE A 187 -9.40 20.78 -16.22
C ILE A 187 -10.30 21.82 -16.89
N ILE A 188 -10.14 21.95 -18.21
CA ILE A 188 -10.99 22.79 -19.08
C ILE A 188 -12.09 21.88 -19.62
N LEU A 189 -13.34 22.23 -19.38
CA LEU A 189 -14.48 21.52 -19.93
C LEU A 189 -14.59 21.76 -21.45
N GLN A 190 -15.27 20.84 -22.18
CA GLN A 190 -15.45 20.93 -23.63
C GLN A 190 -16.17 22.21 -24.10
N ASP A 191 -16.93 22.84 -23.24
CA ASP A 191 -17.62 24.13 -23.49
C ASP A 191 -16.74 25.36 -23.22
N GLY A 192 -15.44 25.18 -22.90
CA GLY A 192 -14.52 26.25 -22.55
C GLY A 192 -14.68 26.80 -21.14
N GLY A 193 -15.60 26.27 -20.34
CA GLY A 193 -15.79 26.60 -18.96
C GLY A 193 -14.64 26.05 -18.09
N LYS A 194 -14.11 26.89 -17.18
CA LYS A 194 -13.19 26.40 -16.14
C LYS A 194 -14.01 25.80 -15.01
N ALA A 195 -14.16 24.49 -14.99
CA ALA A 195 -14.76 23.82 -13.84
C ALA A 195 -13.68 23.29 -12.92
N ILE A 196 -13.94 23.37 -11.62
CA ILE A 196 -13.26 22.54 -10.64
C ILE A 196 -13.84 21.15 -10.81
N VAL A 197 -13.06 20.25 -11.37
CA VAL A 197 -13.46 18.86 -11.55
C VAL A 197 -12.91 18.07 -10.37
N GLY A 198 -13.78 17.32 -9.71
CA GLY A 198 -13.39 16.56 -8.54
C GLY A 198 -14.58 15.87 -7.91
N TYR A 199 -14.35 15.28 -6.75
CA TYR A 199 -15.40 14.64 -5.98
C TYR A 199 -15.30 14.95 -4.49
N ASP A 200 -16.45 14.95 -3.83
CA ASP A 200 -16.58 15.01 -2.37
C ASP A 200 -17.48 13.84 -1.96
N LYS A 201 -16.87 12.80 -1.41
CA LYS A 201 -17.51 11.52 -1.13
C LYS A 201 -17.12 11.00 0.24
N GLY A 202 -18.10 10.39 0.89
CA GLY A 202 -17.90 9.61 2.10
C GLY A 202 -18.22 8.14 1.86
N ARG A 203 -17.46 7.24 2.52
CA ARG A 203 -17.73 5.80 2.49
C ARG A 203 -17.48 5.20 3.86
N VAL A 204 -18.45 4.41 4.32
CA VAL A 204 -18.29 3.52 5.47
C VAL A 204 -17.81 2.17 4.98
N GLU A 205 -16.85 1.60 5.67
CA GLU A 205 -16.36 0.25 5.42
C GLU A 205 -16.42 -0.53 6.73
N LEU A 206 -17.05 -1.69 6.70
CA LEU A 206 -17.10 -2.63 7.81
C LEU A 206 -16.44 -3.93 7.39
N SER A 207 -15.69 -4.54 8.27
CA SER A 207 -15.13 -5.87 8.05
C SER A 207 -15.19 -6.67 9.34
N GLY A 208 -15.62 -7.92 9.21
CA GLY A 208 -15.59 -8.91 10.29
C GLY A 208 -14.91 -10.18 9.79
N SER A 209 -14.00 -10.74 10.58
CA SER A 209 -13.37 -12.02 10.26
C SER A 209 -13.25 -12.92 11.48
N VAL A 210 -13.35 -14.21 11.24
CA VAL A 210 -13.04 -15.25 12.22
C VAL A 210 -12.13 -16.28 11.59
N SER A 211 -11.19 -16.79 12.37
CA SER A 211 -10.36 -17.90 11.94
C SER A 211 -10.26 -18.99 13.02
N ALA A 212 -10.07 -20.19 12.56
CA ALA A 212 -9.78 -21.34 13.42
C ALA A 212 -8.58 -22.08 12.85
N LYS A 213 -7.54 -22.26 13.66
CA LYS A 213 -6.40 -23.13 13.37
C LYS A 213 -6.49 -24.35 14.25
N TRP A 214 -6.36 -25.52 13.63
CA TRP A 214 -6.38 -26.82 14.30
C TRP A 214 -5.15 -27.63 13.93
N GLN A 215 -4.48 -28.16 14.93
CA GLN A 215 -3.32 -29.03 14.81
C GLN A 215 -3.64 -30.40 15.44
N PRO A 216 -4.34 -31.30 14.71
CA PRO A 216 -4.79 -32.59 15.27
C PRO A 216 -3.61 -33.46 15.75
N ILE A 217 -2.50 -33.38 15.05
CA ILE A 217 -1.23 -34.02 15.41
C ILE A 217 -0.09 -33.03 15.17
N ASP A 218 1.07 -33.26 15.75
CA ASP A 218 2.23 -32.34 15.65
C ASP A 218 2.75 -32.12 14.23
N ARG A 219 2.33 -32.96 13.29
CA ARG A 219 2.76 -32.92 11.89
C ARG A 219 1.72 -32.40 10.90
N LEU A 220 0.53 -32.05 11.34
CA LEU A 220 -0.57 -31.63 10.48
C LEU A 220 -1.21 -30.37 11.05
N GLY A 221 -1.21 -29.29 10.29
CA GLY A 221 -1.90 -28.06 10.55
C GLY A 221 -3.03 -27.82 9.54
N MET A 222 -4.17 -27.33 10.02
CA MET A 222 -5.30 -26.90 9.19
C MET A 222 -5.79 -25.56 9.70
N SER A 223 -6.19 -24.66 8.80
CA SER A 223 -6.84 -23.41 9.20
C SER A 223 -7.93 -23.00 8.22
N VAL A 224 -8.96 -22.40 8.76
CA VAL A 224 -10.09 -21.81 8.03
C VAL A 224 -10.16 -20.34 8.43
N VAL A 225 -10.38 -19.48 7.45
CA VAL A 225 -10.67 -18.05 7.64
C VAL A 225 -11.99 -17.75 6.94
N LEU A 226 -12.88 -17.09 7.63
CA LEU A 226 -14.13 -16.56 7.09
C LEU A 226 -14.12 -15.04 7.31
N ARG A 227 -14.45 -14.28 6.28
CA ARG A 227 -14.50 -12.82 6.33
C ARG A 227 -15.73 -12.30 5.60
N GLU A 228 -16.36 -11.32 6.20
CA GLU A 228 -17.48 -10.57 5.64
C GLU A 228 -17.10 -9.09 5.60
N GLU A 229 -17.41 -8.41 4.50
CA GLU A 229 -17.06 -7.00 4.29
C GLU A 229 -18.25 -6.23 3.72
N MET A 230 -18.36 -4.96 4.12
CA MET A 230 -19.33 -4.02 3.58
C MET A 230 -18.62 -2.72 3.19
N TYR A 231 -18.93 -2.22 2.01
CA TYR A 231 -18.44 -0.95 1.50
C TYR A 231 -19.61 -0.05 1.09
N GLY A 232 -19.81 1.05 1.81
CA GLY A 232 -21.01 1.86 1.66
C GLY A 232 -22.25 1.08 2.09
N SER A 233 -23.10 0.70 1.14
CA SER A 233 -24.30 -0.12 1.38
C SER A 233 -24.19 -1.54 0.80
N GLU A 234 -23.07 -1.88 0.19
CA GLU A 234 -22.87 -3.16 -0.50
C GLU A 234 -22.10 -4.14 0.36
N TRP A 235 -22.61 -5.35 0.50
CA TRP A 235 -21.96 -6.46 1.16
C TRP A 235 -21.21 -7.32 0.14
N ALA A 236 -19.98 -7.69 0.46
CA ALA A 236 -19.27 -8.71 -0.27
C ALA A 236 -19.93 -10.07 -0.03
N PRO A 237 -19.87 -11.00 -0.98
CA PRO A 237 -20.19 -12.38 -0.65
C PRO A 237 -19.13 -12.94 0.30
N LEU A 238 -19.52 -13.88 1.17
CA LEU A 238 -18.61 -14.46 2.16
C LEU A 238 -17.27 -14.86 1.56
N ILE A 239 -16.22 -14.24 2.06
CA ILE A 239 -14.83 -14.48 1.64
C ILE A 239 -14.27 -15.57 2.55
N SER A 240 -13.86 -16.69 1.95
CA SER A 240 -13.37 -17.84 2.69
C SER A 240 -12.00 -18.27 2.21
N ALA A 241 -11.16 -18.74 3.13
CA ALA A 241 -9.89 -19.36 2.81
C ALA A 241 -9.68 -20.61 3.66
N PHE A 242 -9.08 -21.62 3.05
CA PHE A 242 -8.67 -22.86 3.71
C PHE A 242 -7.19 -23.09 3.45
N PHE A 243 -6.47 -23.46 4.49
CA PHE A 243 -5.05 -23.78 4.46
C PHE A 243 -4.79 -25.11 5.12
N ILE A 244 -3.88 -25.89 4.54
CA ILE A 244 -3.40 -27.14 5.10
C ILE A 244 -1.88 -27.21 4.95
N ASP A 245 -1.21 -27.63 5.98
CA ASP A 245 0.22 -27.91 5.97
C ASP A 245 0.53 -29.23 6.68
N GLY A 246 1.47 -29.98 6.17
CA GLY A 246 1.80 -31.29 6.74
C GLY A 246 3.25 -31.70 6.53
N ILE A 247 3.86 -32.23 7.59
CA ILE A 247 5.18 -32.84 7.55
C ILE A 247 5.02 -34.32 7.16
N ILE A 248 5.46 -34.66 5.95
CA ILE A 248 5.23 -35.98 5.35
C ILE A 248 6.39 -36.94 5.56
N SER A 249 7.58 -36.44 5.89
CA SER A 249 8.76 -37.32 6.08
C SER A 249 8.90 -37.78 7.52
N PRO A 250 9.36 -39.01 7.77
CA PRO A 250 9.62 -39.50 9.13
C PRO A 250 10.64 -38.66 9.90
N LYS A 251 11.60 -38.07 9.21
CA LYS A 251 12.64 -37.20 9.78
C LYS A 251 12.20 -35.77 10.01
N GLY A 252 10.96 -35.38 9.62
CA GLY A 252 10.46 -34.02 9.77
C GLY A 252 11.02 -32.99 8.79
N ASN A 253 11.68 -33.45 7.74
CA ASN A 253 12.47 -32.63 6.84
C ASN A 253 11.77 -32.32 5.49
N VAL A 254 10.56 -32.81 5.27
CA VAL A 254 9.73 -32.45 4.09
C VAL A 254 8.36 -32.03 4.52
N MET A 255 7.96 -30.82 4.11
CA MET A 255 6.67 -30.23 4.37
C MET A 255 5.92 -30.01 3.07
N LEU A 256 4.65 -30.39 3.03
CA LEU A 256 3.68 -29.98 2.02
C LEU A 256 2.77 -28.91 2.59
N LYS A 257 2.34 -27.99 1.72
CA LYS A 257 1.33 -26.97 2.05
C LYS A 257 0.42 -26.75 0.85
N ALA A 258 -0.84 -26.45 1.11
CA ALA A 258 -1.79 -26.05 0.09
C ALA A 258 -2.79 -25.05 0.66
N SER A 259 -3.32 -24.20 -0.19
CA SER A 259 -4.41 -23.32 0.16
C SER A 259 -5.36 -23.09 -1.01
N VAL A 260 -6.59 -22.73 -0.65
CA VAL A 260 -7.60 -22.19 -1.55
C VAL A 260 -8.25 -21.00 -0.87
N SER A 261 -8.41 -19.92 -1.62
CA SER A 261 -9.06 -18.71 -1.11
C SER A 261 -9.98 -18.09 -2.16
N ARG A 262 -11.11 -17.57 -1.69
CA ARG A 262 -11.95 -16.67 -2.46
C ARG A 262 -11.43 -15.26 -2.29
N ASN A 263 -11.26 -14.54 -3.40
CA ASN A 263 -10.81 -13.15 -3.43
C ASN A 263 -11.99 -12.24 -3.80
N TYR A 264 -11.99 -11.03 -3.22
CA TYR A 264 -12.97 -10.01 -3.52
C TYR A 264 -12.36 -8.63 -3.30
N ARG A 265 -12.63 -7.68 -4.19
CA ARG A 265 -12.13 -6.31 -4.08
C ARG A 265 -13.20 -5.32 -4.55
N PHE A 266 -13.53 -4.37 -3.71
CA PHE A 266 -14.34 -3.21 -4.09
C PHE A 266 -13.48 -2.15 -4.80
N PRO A 267 -14.02 -1.43 -5.79
CA PRO A 267 -13.37 -0.27 -6.38
C PRO A 267 -13.05 0.78 -5.32
N THR A 268 -11.92 1.43 -5.45
CA THR A 268 -11.58 2.59 -4.61
C THR A 268 -12.43 3.81 -4.99
N LEU A 269 -12.49 4.82 -4.13
CA LEU A 269 -13.17 6.07 -4.47
C LEU A 269 -12.54 6.77 -5.70
N ASN A 270 -11.23 6.58 -5.92
CA ASN A 270 -10.58 7.09 -7.13
C ASN A 270 -11.00 6.30 -8.38
N ASP A 271 -11.08 4.97 -8.30
CA ASP A 271 -11.53 4.15 -9.42
C ASP A 271 -12.95 4.54 -9.87
N LEU A 272 -13.80 4.94 -8.92
CA LEU A 272 -15.18 5.32 -9.19
C LEU A 272 -15.34 6.78 -9.64
N TYR A 273 -14.62 7.72 -9.01
CA TYR A 273 -14.98 9.16 -9.09
C TYR A 273 -13.85 10.06 -9.53
N PHE A 274 -12.63 9.55 -9.72
CA PHE A 274 -11.55 10.38 -10.24
C PHE A 274 -11.82 10.78 -11.70
N LEU A 275 -11.70 12.06 -12.02
CA LEU A 275 -11.84 12.54 -13.39
C LEU A 275 -10.47 12.96 -13.95
N PRO A 276 -10.17 12.57 -15.20
CA PRO A 276 -11.08 12.07 -16.25
C PRO A 276 -11.25 10.54 -16.33
N GLY A 277 -10.66 9.75 -15.45
CA GLY A 277 -10.55 8.29 -15.62
C GLY A 277 -11.48 7.42 -14.77
N GLY A 278 -12.21 7.98 -13.79
CA GLY A 278 -13.08 7.19 -12.89
C GLY A 278 -14.36 6.72 -13.57
N ASN A 279 -14.83 5.53 -13.17
CA ASN A 279 -16.06 4.94 -13.70
C ASN A 279 -16.97 4.49 -12.53
N PRO A 280 -18.09 5.20 -12.28
CA PRO A 280 -19.02 4.86 -11.19
C PRO A 280 -19.72 3.50 -11.34
N ASN A 281 -19.67 2.90 -12.53
CA ASN A 281 -20.31 1.64 -12.84
C ASN A 281 -19.34 0.44 -12.80
N LEU A 282 -18.14 0.61 -12.26
CA LEU A 282 -17.20 -0.49 -12.05
C LEU A 282 -17.83 -1.56 -11.17
N ARG A 283 -17.65 -2.80 -11.60
CA ARG A 283 -18.02 -3.97 -10.81
C ARG A 283 -16.91 -4.31 -9.83
N ASN A 284 -17.28 -5.08 -8.83
CA ASN A 284 -16.33 -5.58 -7.83
C ASN A 284 -15.52 -6.75 -8.40
N GLU A 285 -14.21 -6.73 -8.25
CA GLU A 285 -13.39 -7.89 -8.61
C GLU A 285 -13.71 -9.08 -7.70
N HIS A 286 -13.80 -10.26 -8.27
CA HIS A 286 -13.98 -11.49 -7.51
C HIS A 286 -13.29 -12.67 -8.19
N GLY A 287 -12.92 -13.66 -7.41
CA GLY A 287 -12.22 -14.81 -7.96
C GLY A 287 -11.75 -15.80 -6.90
N PHE A 288 -10.91 -16.72 -7.35
CA PHE A 288 -10.29 -17.75 -6.50
C PHE A 288 -8.81 -17.80 -6.76
N SER A 289 -8.06 -18.08 -5.70
CA SER A 289 -6.64 -18.38 -5.78
C SER A 289 -6.36 -19.72 -5.14
N TYR A 290 -5.44 -20.45 -5.74
CA TYR A 290 -4.99 -21.76 -5.32
C TYR A 290 -3.48 -21.77 -5.23
N ASP A 291 -2.93 -22.36 -4.20
CA ASP A 291 -1.51 -22.63 -4.13
C ASP A 291 -1.22 -24.00 -3.54
N ALA A 292 -0.13 -24.62 -3.99
CA ALA A 292 0.42 -25.84 -3.44
C ALA A 292 1.94 -25.77 -3.48
N GLY A 293 2.58 -26.23 -2.42
CA GLY A 293 4.01 -26.15 -2.30
C GLY A 293 4.62 -27.30 -1.53
N VAL A 294 5.87 -27.59 -1.86
CA VAL A 294 6.73 -28.50 -1.12
C VAL A 294 7.98 -27.77 -0.69
N SER A 295 8.40 -27.97 0.54
CA SER A 295 9.70 -27.53 1.03
C SER A 295 10.42 -28.67 1.74
N PHE A 296 11.74 -28.66 1.65
CA PHE A 296 12.58 -29.66 2.31
C PHE A 296 13.81 -29.00 2.93
N GLU A 297 14.29 -29.63 3.98
CA GLU A 297 15.55 -29.29 4.62
C GLU A 297 16.29 -30.58 4.96
N VAL A 298 17.50 -30.74 4.44
CA VAL A 298 18.37 -31.88 4.73
C VAL A 298 19.76 -31.41 5.13
N GLY A 299 20.37 -32.10 6.05
CA GLY A 299 21.69 -31.71 6.53
C GLY A 299 22.19 -32.62 7.62
N LYS A 300 23.46 -32.43 7.95
CA LYS A 300 24.12 -33.03 9.08
C LYS A 300 24.62 -31.92 9.99
N GLU A 301 24.30 -32.03 11.27
CA GLU A 301 24.72 -31.05 12.27
C GLU A 301 26.21 -30.77 12.19
N ASN A 302 26.61 -29.52 12.17
CA ASN A 302 27.99 -29.02 12.03
C ASN A 302 28.74 -29.39 10.73
N ALA A 303 28.04 -29.87 9.68
CA ALA A 303 28.67 -30.21 8.43
C ALA A 303 28.10 -29.49 7.22
N TYR A 304 26.81 -29.69 6.93
CA TYR A 304 26.12 -29.00 5.83
C TYR A 304 24.61 -28.93 6.08
N LYS A 305 23.99 -27.91 5.50
CA LYS A 305 22.54 -27.72 5.47
C LYS A 305 22.14 -27.37 4.05
N LEU A 306 21.24 -28.16 3.47
CA LEU A 306 20.63 -27.92 2.17
C LEU A 306 19.14 -27.77 2.36
N SER A 307 18.57 -26.66 1.85
CA SER A 307 17.14 -26.43 1.84
C SER A 307 16.68 -26.02 0.45
N GLY A 308 15.45 -26.35 0.11
CA GLY A 308 14.84 -26.00 -1.15
C GLY A 308 13.34 -26.15 -1.10
N GLY A 309 12.68 -25.66 -2.15
CA GLY A 309 11.23 -25.77 -2.27
C GLY A 309 10.75 -25.39 -3.65
N ALA A 310 9.53 -25.82 -3.97
CA ALA A 310 8.79 -25.44 -5.16
C ALA A 310 7.36 -25.08 -4.76
N ASN A 311 6.83 -24.03 -5.38
CA ASN A 311 5.42 -23.62 -5.20
C ASN A 311 4.79 -23.50 -6.59
N TRP A 312 3.58 -24.02 -6.69
CA TRP A 312 2.67 -23.77 -7.79
C TRP A 312 1.55 -22.86 -7.27
N PHE A 313 1.15 -21.91 -8.07
CA PHE A 313 0.02 -21.04 -7.77
C PHE A 313 -0.76 -20.76 -9.06
N ASP A 314 -2.07 -20.56 -8.90
CA ASP A 314 -2.98 -20.15 -9.95
C ASP A 314 -4.05 -19.24 -9.37
N SER A 315 -4.56 -18.30 -10.18
CA SER A 315 -5.66 -17.43 -9.77
C SER A 315 -6.55 -17.10 -10.96
N TYR A 316 -7.84 -17.14 -10.71
CA TYR A 316 -8.87 -16.72 -11.63
C TYR A 316 -9.58 -15.49 -11.04
N ILE A 317 -9.64 -14.41 -11.80
CA ILE A 317 -10.23 -13.14 -11.37
C ILE A 317 -11.15 -12.63 -12.48
N ASP A 318 -12.40 -12.37 -12.12
CA ASP A 318 -13.40 -11.71 -12.95
C ASP A 318 -13.49 -10.21 -12.61
N ASP A 319 -13.96 -9.42 -13.60
CA ASP A 319 -14.19 -7.98 -13.50
C ASP A 319 -12.96 -7.21 -12.99
N TRP A 320 -11.77 -7.53 -13.50
CA TRP A 320 -10.51 -6.94 -13.08
C TRP A 320 -10.49 -5.42 -13.29
N ILE A 321 -10.21 -4.67 -12.23
CA ILE A 321 -10.11 -3.20 -12.23
C ILE A 321 -8.66 -2.82 -12.56
N ILE A 322 -8.46 -2.23 -13.73
CA ILE A 322 -7.14 -1.80 -14.26
C ILE A 322 -7.02 -0.28 -14.17
#